data_bb43a323838b9f0ab67080fb7ef119d0
#
_entry.id   bb43a323838b9f0ab67080fb7ef119d0
#
_cell.length_a   1.000
_cell.length_b   1.000
_cell.length_c   1.000
_cell.angle_alpha   90.00
_cell.angle_beta   90.00
_cell.angle_gamma   90.00
#
_symmetry.space_group_name_H-M   'P 1'
#
loop_
_entity.id
_entity.type
_entity.pdbx_description
1 polymer ?
#
loop_
_entity_poly.entity_id
_entity_poly.type
_entity_poly.pdbx_seq_one_letter_code
_entity_poly.pdbx_strand_id
1 'polypeptide(L)'
;MIKNLRLTILSLLALISTAASANEYRHVFDATTLKGDSVFELSDVNWEVTATGAGYWGYHVTKGQQIGSANKPAKTITLSTSDIKGPVSKIIVNTSGAKGIDATLSVTVGNSTFGTAYKLTDSPSSASFTDNASGKITLSFQQQSSKAIYIKSIQIVYGEGGGTINPREEEMAKVNSVAEFVALPNGKEGTLYLSNDMNARVTYVHGSTAYLRDKTGAICFYQFDKTPTMAYNDHVAGYITGKKMMVGNMPVMVATDKTNTNLLAIAKPVTELNVEPTVIKAAEWSKHYADWVTIKDVKMQDANMGNDGTGNVNVANTFNITRIDALEASCAYNLSGIANATTNGVDELSLVYNEALARQGNPSADVAAKFLPISKVTTGIGALVYNKQSHAIIYDITGRRVSPEKMSKGIYIFNGKKYIK
;
A
#
# COMPACT_ATOMS: atom_id res chain seq x y z
N MET A 1 59.50 47.88 25.26
CA MET A 1 58.30 47.96 26.07
C MET A 1 57.28 47.05 25.39
N ILE A 2 57.32 45.75 25.66
CA ILE A 2 56.49 44.75 25.00
C ILE A 2 55.51 44.25 26.09
N LYS A 3 54.22 44.54 25.93
CA LYS A 3 53.13 44.12 26.81
C LYS A 3 52.74 42.68 26.47
N ASN A 4 52.87 41.80 27.46
CA ASN A 4 52.43 40.43 27.38
C ASN A 4 50.90 40.36 27.24
N LEU A 5 50.40 39.85 26.12
CA LEU A 5 49.04 39.48 25.91
C LEU A 5 48.86 38.03 26.39
N ARG A 6 48.28 37.84 27.57
CA ARG A 6 47.87 36.55 28.06
C ARG A 6 46.60 36.11 27.31
N LEU A 7 46.75 35.16 26.45
CA LEU A 7 45.68 34.47 25.76
C LEU A 7 45.06 33.48 26.74
N THR A 8 43.93 33.82 27.30
CA THR A 8 43.10 32.91 28.10
C THR A 8 42.30 32.06 27.12
N ILE A 9 42.74 30.81 26.89
CA ILE A 9 41.99 29.81 26.15
C ILE A 9 40.86 29.37 27.11
N LEU A 10 39.65 29.87 26.87
CA LEU A 10 38.43 29.36 27.47
C LEU A 10 38.10 28.06 26.75
N SER A 11 38.46 26.91 27.34
CA SER A 11 38.01 25.62 26.90
C SER A 11 36.50 25.51 27.12
N LEU A 12 35.74 25.83 26.09
CA LEU A 12 34.31 25.52 26.05
C LEU A 12 34.17 24.00 25.91
N LEU A 13 34.04 23.32 27.04
CA LEU A 13 33.66 21.92 27.08
C LEU A 13 32.21 21.87 26.57
N ALA A 14 32.05 21.61 25.28
CA ALA A 14 30.75 21.23 24.72
C ALA A 14 30.38 19.89 25.37
N LEU A 15 29.54 19.93 26.36
CA LEU A 15 28.78 18.75 26.81
C LEU A 15 27.89 18.35 25.59
N ILE A 16 28.42 17.44 24.79
CA ILE A 16 27.57 16.68 23.87
C ILE A 16 26.75 15.75 24.78
N SER A 17 25.61 16.23 25.24
CA SER A 17 24.58 15.33 25.76
C SER A 17 24.13 14.47 24.60
N THR A 18 24.70 13.28 24.46
CA THR A 18 24.07 12.22 23.69
C THR A 18 22.73 11.97 24.37
N ALA A 19 21.67 12.54 23.82
CA ALA A 19 20.34 12.16 24.21
C ALA A 19 20.25 10.65 23.95
N ALA A 20 20.26 9.86 25.02
CA ALA A 20 20.05 8.43 24.91
C ALA A 20 18.67 8.23 24.28
N SER A 21 18.65 7.69 23.09
CA SER A 21 17.41 7.40 22.36
C SER A 21 16.70 6.25 23.05
N ALA A 22 15.42 6.42 23.39
CA ALA A 22 14.61 5.32 23.88
C ALA A 22 14.51 4.23 22.79
N ASN A 23 14.63 2.98 23.18
CA ASN A 23 14.43 1.84 22.29
C ASN A 23 12.93 1.53 22.20
N GLU A 24 12.52 0.96 21.06
CA GLU A 24 11.15 0.51 20.85
C GLU A 24 11.14 -0.98 20.50
N TYR A 25 10.32 -1.75 21.20
CA TYR A 25 9.90 -3.09 20.83
C TYR A 25 8.50 -3.02 20.25
N ARG A 26 8.26 -3.74 19.14
CA ARG A 26 6.93 -3.85 18.53
C ARG A 26 6.72 -5.23 17.93
N HIS A 27 5.57 -5.82 18.29
CA HIS A 27 5.08 -7.04 17.65
C HIS A 27 3.64 -6.84 17.17
N VAL A 28 3.35 -7.32 15.95
CA VAL A 28 2.00 -7.31 15.35
C VAL A 28 1.60 -8.75 15.07
N PHE A 29 0.46 -9.16 15.62
CA PHE A 29 -0.12 -10.47 15.32
C PHE A 29 -0.85 -10.40 13.97
N ASP A 30 -0.30 -11.04 12.96
CA ASP A 30 -0.81 -11.15 11.58
C ASP A 30 -1.26 -12.58 11.23
N ALA A 31 -1.01 -13.53 12.11
CA ALA A 31 -1.42 -14.93 12.01
C ALA A 31 -1.73 -15.51 13.41
N THR A 32 -2.14 -16.77 13.46
CA THR A 32 -2.21 -17.53 14.73
C THR A 32 -0.80 -17.89 15.19
N THR A 33 -0.21 -17.06 16.02
CA THR A 33 1.13 -17.23 16.59
C THR A 33 1.07 -17.98 17.91
N LEU A 34 0.22 -17.52 18.84
CA LEU A 34 0.03 -18.16 20.14
C LEU A 34 -0.90 -19.36 20.01
N LYS A 35 -0.49 -20.51 20.56
CA LYS A 35 -1.21 -21.79 20.39
C LYS A 35 -1.42 -22.57 21.69
N GLY A 36 -1.23 -21.95 22.83
CA GLY A 36 -1.35 -22.58 24.16
C GLY A 36 -0.32 -22.00 25.13
N ASP A 37 -0.22 -22.61 26.28
CA ASP A 37 0.76 -22.26 27.30
C ASP A 37 2.16 -22.69 26.83
N SER A 38 3.00 -21.72 26.54
CA SER A 38 4.37 -21.96 26.07
C SER A 38 5.17 -20.66 26.03
N VAL A 39 6.42 -20.76 25.62
CA VAL A 39 7.26 -19.60 25.26
C VAL A 39 7.21 -19.42 23.75
N PHE A 40 6.96 -18.21 23.32
CA PHE A 40 6.90 -17.80 21.92
C PHE A 40 7.88 -16.68 21.67
N GLU A 41 8.67 -16.80 20.62
CA GLU A 41 9.49 -15.70 20.13
C GLU A 41 8.62 -14.76 19.28
N LEU A 42 8.47 -13.53 19.76
CA LEU A 42 7.67 -12.49 19.11
C LEU A 42 8.60 -11.31 18.80
N SER A 43 8.96 -11.11 17.51
CA SER A 43 9.89 -10.06 17.09
C SER A 43 11.17 -10.04 17.93
N ASP A 44 11.92 -11.15 17.90
CA ASP A 44 13.22 -11.35 18.60
C ASP A 44 13.17 -11.25 20.13
N VAL A 45 11.98 -11.31 20.73
CA VAL A 45 11.76 -11.30 22.19
C VAL A 45 10.96 -12.53 22.61
N ASN A 46 11.45 -13.26 23.61
CA ASN A 46 10.74 -14.42 24.15
C ASN A 46 9.65 -13.97 25.13
N TRP A 47 8.43 -14.44 24.87
CA TRP A 47 7.27 -14.21 25.72
C TRP A 47 6.74 -15.53 26.28
N GLU A 48 6.68 -15.62 27.57
CA GLU A 48 5.98 -16.69 28.27
C GLU A 48 4.48 -16.40 28.27
N VAL A 49 3.69 -17.31 27.76
CA VAL A 49 2.23 -17.18 27.65
C VAL A 49 1.56 -18.26 28.46
N THR A 50 0.61 -17.88 29.30
CA THR A 50 -0.25 -18.80 30.06
C THR A 50 -1.71 -18.35 29.95
N ALA A 51 -2.64 -19.31 29.92
CA ALA A 51 -4.05 -18.99 29.88
C ALA A 51 -4.89 -20.06 30.59
N THR A 52 -5.72 -19.65 31.55
CA THR A 52 -6.63 -20.55 32.23
C THR A 52 -7.95 -20.66 31.47
N GLY A 53 -8.40 -21.92 31.22
CA GLY A 53 -9.66 -22.19 30.54
C GLY A 53 -9.63 -22.01 29.01
N ALA A 54 -8.53 -21.51 28.44
CA ALA A 54 -8.40 -21.26 27.02
C ALA A 54 -8.32 -22.57 26.23
N GLY A 55 -9.43 -22.99 25.62
CA GLY A 55 -9.48 -24.15 24.72
C GLY A 55 -9.48 -23.78 23.26
N TYR A 56 -9.22 -22.52 22.89
CA TYR A 56 -9.20 -22.04 21.51
C TYR A 56 -8.14 -20.94 21.30
N TRP A 57 -7.36 -21.14 20.23
CA TRP A 57 -6.34 -20.20 19.78
C TRP A 57 -6.51 -20.04 18.27
N GLY A 58 -6.68 -18.82 17.80
CA GLY A 58 -6.94 -18.51 16.40
C GLY A 58 -6.49 -17.13 16.00
N TYR A 59 -6.93 -16.72 14.85
CA TYR A 59 -6.61 -15.40 14.27
C TYR A 59 -7.86 -14.75 13.69
N HIS A 60 -7.96 -13.44 13.82
CA HIS A 60 -8.98 -12.64 13.17
C HIS A 60 -8.30 -11.52 12.39
N VAL A 61 -8.62 -11.39 11.10
CA VAL A 61 -7.91 -10.52 10.14
C VAL A 61 -7.78 -9.07 10.60
N THR A 62 -8.82 -8.50 11.23
CA THR A 62 -8.79 -7.11 11.71
C THR A 62 -8.42 -6.97 13.19
N LYS A 63 -8.65 -8.01 14.01
CA LYS A 63 -8.46 -7.96 15.47
C LYS A 63 -7.17 -8.65 15.95
N GLY A 64 -6.48 -9.41 15.09
CA GLY A 64 -5.22 -10.11 15.41
C GLY A 64 -5.40 -11.48 16.04
N GLN A 65 -4.47 -11.86 16.93
CA GLN A 65 -4.51 -13.14 17.66
C GLN A 65 -5.78 -13.25 18.48
N GLN A 66 -6.54 -14.31 18.28
CA GLN A 66 -7.71 -14.64 19.08
C GLN A 66 -7.36 -15.64 20.16
N ILE A 67 -7.77 -15.38 21.39
CA ILE A 67 -7.61 -16.28 22.54
C ILE A 67 -8.98 -16.51 23.18
N GLY A 68 -9.38 -17.79 23.24
CA GLY A 68 -10.71 -18.20 23.66
C GLY A 68 -11.79 -17.99 22.60
N SER A 69 -12.98 -18.51 22.91
CA SER A 69 -14.20 -18.34 22.15
C SER A 69 -15.42 -18.41 23.09
N ALA A 70 -16.63 -18.19 22.59
CA ALA A 70 -17.86 -18.30 23.40
C ALA A 70 -18.00 -19.68 24.08
N ASN A 71 -17.63 -20.75 23.37
CA ASN A 71 -17.75 -22.14 23.88
C ASN A 71 -16.48 -22.62 24.62
N LYS A 72 -15.35 -21.93 24.47
CA LYS A 72 -14.06 -22.26 25.06
C LYS A 72 -13.38 -20.96 25.54
N PRO A 73 -13.94 -20.24 26.51
CA PRO A 73 -13.43 -18.93 26.92
C PRO A 73 -12.15 -19.07 27.72
N ALA A 74 -11.24 -18.10 27.54
CA ALA A 74 -10.11 -17.92 28.44
C ALA A 74 -10.53 -17.05 29.62
N LYS A 75 -10.23 -17.46 30.85
CA LYS A 75 -10.55 -16.67 32.06
C LYS A 75 -9.44 -15.69 32.39
N THR A 76 -8.22 -16.17 32.39
CA THR A 76 -7.03 -15.34 32.60
C THR A 76 -6.04 -15.62 31.46
N ILE A 77 -5.44 -14.58 30.91
CA ILE A 77 -4.38 -14.68 29.92
C ILE A 77 -3.22 -13.83 30.44
N THR A 78 -2.04 -14.42 30.51
CA THR A 78 -0.83 -13.71 30.90
C THR A 78 0.22 -13.86 29.82
N LEU A 79 0.79 -12.73 29.39
CA LEU A 79 1.98 -12.67 28.54
C LEU A 79 3.07 -11.98 29.31
N SER A 80 4.22 -12.59 29.47
CA SER A 80 5.32 -12.00 30.23
C SER A 80 6.67 -12.19 29.54
N THR A 81 7.55 -11.19 29.68
CA THR A 81 8.92 -11.24 29.17
C THR A 81 9.91 -10.62 30.14
N SER A 82 11.13 -11.17 30.18
CA SER A 82 12.28 -10.57 30.83
C SER A 82 13.39 -10.20 29.86
N ASP A 83 13.16 -10.31 28.54
CA ASP A 83 14.17 -10.06 27.53
C ASP A 83 14.35 -8.58 27.22
N ILE A 84 13.34 -7.76 27.49
CA ILE A 84 13.43 -6.30 27.38
C ILE A 84 14.17 -5.75 28.59
N LYS A 85 15.37 -5.20 28.34
CA LYS A 85 16.27 -4.70 29.39
C LYS A 85 16.22 -3.17 29.48
N GLY A 86 16.27 -2.65 30.69
CA GLY A 86 16.25 -1.22 30.98
C GLY A 86 14.90 -0.72 31.50
N PRO A 87 14.82 0.56 31.89
CA PRO A 87 13.56 1.16 32.33
C PRO A 87 12.54 1.21 31.21
N VAL A 88 11.32 0.80 31.50
CA VAL A 88 10.17 0.89 30.58
C VAL A 88 9.42 2.18 30.91
N SER A 89 9.14 2.97 29.87
CA SER A 89 8.43 4.25 29.99
C SER A 89 7.00 4.18 29.47
N LYS A 90 6.71 3.29 28.50
CA LYS A 90 5.38 3.17 27.89
C LYS A 90 5.13 1.77 27.35
N ILE A 91 3.91 1.29 27.54
CA ILE A 91 3.42 0.05 26.94
C ILE A 91 2.08 0.34 26.27
N ILE A 92 1.93 -0.04 25.02
CA ILE A 92 0.68 0.07 24.26
C ILE A 92 0.28 -1.33 23.80
N VAL A 93 -0.96 -1.71 24.09
CA VAL A 93 -1.55 -2.97 23.63
C VAL A 93 -2.79 -2.66 22.81
N ASN A 94 -2.75 -2.93 21.52
CA ASN A 94 -3.94 -2.85 20.68
C ASN A 94 -4.74 -4.14 20.88
N THR A 95 -5.93 -3.99 21.47
CA THR A 95 -6.73 -5.13 21.91
C THR A 95 -8.23 -4.85 21.78
N SER A 96 -9.02 -5.91 21.83
CA SER A 96 -10.48 -5.85 21.87
C SER A 96 -11.04 -7.17 22.40
N GLY A 97 -12.35 -7.21 22.58
CA GLY A 97 -13.08 -8.46 22.82
C GLY A 97 -14.11 -8.77 21.73
N ALA A 98 -14.78 -9.89 21.87
CA ALA A 98 -16.01 -10.14 21.14
C ALA A 98 -17.17 -9.35 21.77
N LYS A 99 -18.27 -9.16 21.03
CA LYS A 99 -19.44 -8.39 21.51
C LYS A 99 -19.92 -8.87 22.89
N GLY A 100 -20.04 -7.93 23.82
CA GLY A 100 -20.43 -8.19 25.20
C GLY A 100 -19.25 -8.69 26.06
N ILE A 101 -18.02 -8.33 25.71
CA ILE A 101 -16.82 -8.58 26.52
C ILE A 101 -16.92 -7.84 27.86
N ASP A 102 -16.56 -8.51 28.92
CA ASP A 102 -16.25 -7.92 30.23
C ASP A 102 -14.90 -8.44 30.69
N ALA A 103 -13.86 -7.70 30.37
CA ALA A 103 -12.49 -8.05 30.65
C ALA A 103 -11.65 -6.81 30.93
N THR A 104 -10.60 -6.98 31.71
CA THR A 104 -9.66 -5.93 32.08
C THR A 104 -8.24 -6.38 31.76
N LEU A 105 -7.45 -5.49 31.15
CA LEU A 105 -6.01 -5.63 30.97
C LEU A 105 -5.30 -4.80 32.03
N SER A 106 -4.43 -5.43 32.82
CA SER A 106 -3.48 -4.78 33.72
C SER A 106 -2.05 -5.10 33.30
N VAL A 107 -1.15 -4.18 33.62
CA VAL A 107 0.28 -4.30 33.33
C VAL A 107 1.09 -4.16 34.59
N THR A 108 2.11 -5.01 34.75
CA THR A 108 3.15 -4.84 35.79
C THR A 108 4.52 -4.85 35.13
N VAL A 109 5.45 -4.08 35.69
CA VAL A 109 6.87 -4.09 35.34
C VAL A 109 7.69 -4.26 36.63
N GLY A 110 8.46 -5.33 36.68
CA GLY A 110 9.03 -5.78 37.93
C GLY A 110 7.95 -6.13 38.97
N ASN A 111 7.99 -5.50 40.14
CA ASN A 111 7.01 -5.70 41.20
C ASN A 111 5.96 -4.59 41.29
N SER A 112 5.95 -3.66 40.35
CA SER A 112 5.09 -2.48 40.38
C SER A 112 3.96 -2.59 39.36
N THR A 113 2.76 -2.11 39.73
CA THR A 113 1.69 -1.86 38.77
C THR A 113 2.14 -0.76 37.83
N PHE A 114 1.95 -0.96 36.53
CA PHE A 114 2.40 -0.04 35.48
C PHE A 114 1.20 0.61 34.80
N GLY A 115 0.93 1.87 35.11
CA GLY A 115 -0.23 2.60 34.63
C GLY A 115 -1.56 2.12 35.24
N THR A 116 -2.67 2.54 34.65
CA THR A 116 -4.03 2.22 35.11
C THR A 116 -4.61 1.05 34.31
N ALA A 117 -5.27 0.13 34.99
CA ALA A 117 -5.94 -1.00 34.32
C ALA A 117 -6.96 -0.53 33.28
N TYR A 118 -6.98 -1.19 32.13
CA TYR A 118 -7.79 -0.85 30.97
C TYR A 118 -8.96 -1.83 30.81
N LYS A 119 -10.20 -1.32 30.73
CA LYS A 119 -11.38 -2.14 30.45
C LYS A 119 -11.52 -2.33 28.92
N LEU A 120 -11.53 -3.59 28.48
CA LEU A 120 -11.65 -3.91 27.06
C LEU A 120 -13.02 -3.52 26.50
N THR A 121 -13.03 -3.13 25.24
CA THR A 121 -14.24 -2.88 24.44
C THR A 121 -14.37 -3.94 23.34
N ASP A 122 -15.53 -4.04 22.70
CA ASP A 122 -15.75 -4.95 21.55
C ASP A 122 -15.17 -4.42 20.23
N SER A 123 -14.80 -3.15 20.21
CA SER A 123 -14.11 -2.50 19.09
C SER A 123 -12.60 -2.46 19.35
N PRO A 124 -11.76 -2.66 18.32
CA PRO A 124 -10.31 -2.52 18.46
C PRO A 124 -9.93 -1.15 19.02
N SER A 125 -9.10 -1.12 20.06
CA SER A 125 -8.65 0.10 20.73
C SER A 125 -7.25 -0.07 21.31
N SER A 126 -6.59 1.05 21.56
CA SER A 126 -5.22 1.11 22.11
C SER A 126 -5.27 1.32 23.62
N ALA A 127 -4.97 0.28 24.39
CA ALA A 127 -4.72 0.41 25.82
C ALA A 127 -3.29 0.95 26.02
N SER A 128 -3.15 2.13 26.59
CA SER A 128 -1.85 2.79 26.84
C SER A 128 -1.55 2.86 28.32
N PHE A 129 -0.38 2.39 28.71
CA PHE A 129 0.15 2.38 30.07
C PHE A 129 1.43 3.18 30.09
N THR A 130 1.56 4.11 31.04
CA THR A 130 2.75 4.95 31.19
C THR A 130 3.17 4.95 32.66
N ASP A 131 4.45 4.75 32.88
CA ASP A 131 5.11 4.81 34.20
C ASP A 131 6.63 4.78 33.95
N ASN A 132 7.44 4.60 34.95
CA ASN A 132 8.89 4.36 34.85
C ASN A 132 9.28 3.22 35.79
N ALA A 133 9.47 2.04 35.23
CA ALA A 133 9.82 0.84 36.00
C ALA A 133 10.73 -0.08 35.22
N SER A 134 11.50 -0.92 35.91
CA SER A 134 12.37 -1.93 35.28
C SER A 134 12.07 -3.32 35.81
N GLY A 135 12.29 -4.33 35.01
CA GLY A 135 12.13 -5.73 35.38
C GLY A 135 11.22 -6.52 34.43
N LYS A 136 10.75 -7.68 34.89
CA LYS A 136 9.85 -8.53 34.08
C LYS A 136 8.57 -7.78 33.73
N ILE A 137 8.24 -7.69 32.45
CA ILE A 137 7.00 -7.11 31.96
C ILE A 137 5.94 -8.20 31.98
N THR A 138 4.75 -7.90 32.49
CA THR A 138 3.62 -8.82 32.50
C THR A 138 2.34 -8.11 32.08
N LEU A 139 1.72 -8.59 31.02
CA LEU A 139 0.40 -8.19 30.54
C LEU A 139 -0.60 -9.23 31.04
N SER A 140 -1.59 -8.83 31.83
CA SER A 140 -2.57 -9.73 32.43
C SER A 140 -4.00 -9.35 32.03
N PHE A 141 -4.63 -10.20 31.26
CA PHE A 141 -6.05 -10.08 30.91
C PHE A 141 -6.87 -10.93 31.88
N GLN A 142 -7.86 -10.34 32.48
CA GLN A 142 -8.82 -11.02 33.34
C GLN A 142 -10.23 -10.79 32.82
N GLN A 143 -10.99 -11.85 32.57
CA GLN A 143 -12.31 -11.78 32.01
C GLN A 143 -13.36 -12.41 32.92
N GLN A 144 -14.49 -11.70 33.05
CA GLN A 144 -15.68 -12.15 33.76
C GLN A 144 -16.73 -12.76 32.80
N SER A 145 -16.69 -12.37 31.52
CA SER A 145 -17.55 -12.90 30.47
C SER A 145 -16.98 -14.17 29.82
N SER A 146 -17.82 -14.91 29.09
CA SER A 146 -17.38 -16.04 28.26
C SER A 146 -17.25 -15.62 26.81
N LYS A 147 -16.24 -14.82 26.50
CA LYS A 147 -16.03 -14.22 25.16
C LYS A 147 -14.60 -14.40 24.70
N ALA A 148 -14.33 -14.18 23.42
CA ALA A 148 -12.99 -14.13 22.88
C ALA A 148 -12.31 -12.80 23.25
N ILE A 149 -11.00 -12.86 23.52
CA ILE A 149 -10.10 -11.71 23.63
C ILE A 149 -9.22 -11.69 22.38
N TYR A 150 -8.95 -10.52 21.86
CA TYR A 150 -8.11 -10.32 20.69
C TYR A 150 -6.96 -9.39 21.04
N ILE A 151 -5.75 -9.72 20.55
CA ILE A 151 -4.55 -8.91 20.68
C ILE A 151 -4.02 -8.64 19.26
N LYS A 152 -4.02 -7.37 18.83
CA LYS A 152 -3.54 -6.99 17.51
C LYS A 152 -2.06 -6.69 17.52
N SER A 153 -1.57 -5.97 18.55
CA SER A 153 -0.15 -5.65 18.67
C SER A 153 0.25 -5.31 20.09
N ILE A 154 1.54 -5.44 20.36
CA ILE A 154 2.20 -5.00 21.60
C ILE A 154 3.34 -4.07 21.19
N GLN A 155 3.45 -2.90 21.83
CA GLN A 155 4.53 -1.94 21.65
C GLN A 155 5.05 -1.53 23.01
N ILE A 156 6.38 -1.46 23.18
CA ILE A 156 7.04 -1.12 24.45
C ILE A 156 8.17 -0.14 24.16
N VAL A 157 8.18 0.98 24.87
CA VAL A 157 9.26 1.97 24.85
C VAL A 157 10.10 1.80 26.10
N TYR A 158 11.41 1.62 25.95
CA TYR A 158 12.32 1.28 27.03
C TYR A 158 13.74 1.84 26.81
N GLY A 159 14.59 1.85 27.85
CA GLY A 159 15.99 2.28 27.80
C GLY A 159 16.27 3.59 28.53
N GLU A 160 17.55 3.92 28.76
CA GLU A 160 18.00 5.13 29.43
C GLU A 160 17.79 6.38 28.56
N GLY A 161 16.68 6.98 28.67
CA GLY A 161 16.21 8.14 27.92
C GLY A 161 14.76 8.45 28.25
N GLY A 162 14.21 7.67 29.20
CA GLY A 162 12.87 7.84 29.75
C GLY A 162 12.73 9.06 30.65
N GLY A 163 13.12 10.26 30.17
CA GLY A 163 12.54 11.49 30.69
C GLY A 163 11.05 11.42 30.42
N THR A 164 10.22 11.94 31.34
CA THR A 164 8.79 12.12 31.19
C THR A 164 8.46 12.49 29.73
N ILE A 165 8.19 11.47 28.91
CA ILE A 165 7.55 11.72 27.64
C ILE A 165 6.13 12.07 28.05
N ASN A 166 5.84 13.38 28.12
CA ASN A 166 4.50 13.84 27.85
C ASN A 166 4.02 12.93 26.69
N PRO A 167 2.81 12.35 26.74
CA PRO A 167 2.30 11.64 25.57
C PRO A 167 2.25 12.66 24.44
N ARG A 168 3.41 12.85 23.81
CA ARG A 168 3.47 13.50 22.51
C ARG A 168 2.75 12.46 21.65
N GLU A 169 1.51 12.75 21.33
CA GLU A 169 0.89 12.13 20.15
C GLU A 169 2.02 12.05 19.14
N GLU A 170 2.37 10.85 18.68
CA GLU A 170 3.41 10.75 17.64
C GLU A 170 3.02 11.78 16.59
N GLU A 171 3.82 12.84 16.50
CA GLU A 171 3.45 13.95 15.64
C GLU A 171 3.30 13.36 14.25
N MET A 172 2.07 13.40 13.80
CA MET A 172 1.68 12.80 12.54
C MET A 172 2.61 13.36 11.46
N ALA A 173 3.28 12.50 10.73
CA ALA A 173 4.21 12.95 9.71
C ALA A 173 3.48 13.87 8.73
N LYS A 174 4.03 15.05 8.45
CA LYS A 174 3.53 15.97 7.43
C LYS A 174 4.40 15.82 6.21
N VAL A 175 3.81 15.43 5.10
CA VAL A 175 4.50 15.19 3.83
C VAL A 175 3.78 15.92 2.70
N ASN A 176 4.52 16.37 1.69
CA ASN A 176 4.02 17.24 0.64
C ASN A 176 3.99 16.57 -0.74
N SER A 177 4.27 15.29 -0.79
CA SER A 177 4.26 14.51 -2.02
C SER A 177 3.92 13.04 -1.77
N VAL A 178 3.46 12.37 -2.82
CA VAL A 178 3.20 10.94 -2.78
C VAL A 178 4.49 10.16 -2.45
N ALA A 179 5.63 10.52 -3.05
CA ALA A 179 6.90 9.84 -2.76
C ALA A 179 7.31 9.95 -1.28
N GLU A 180 7.12 11.12 -0.67
CA GLU A 180 7.39 11.30 0.77
C GLU A 180 6.46 10.44 1.63
N PHE A 181 5.17 10.34 1.29
CA PHE A 181 4.24 9.48 2.03
C PHE A 181 4.62 7.99 1.88
N VAL A 182 4.94 7.56 0.68
CA VAL A 182 5.37 6.18 0.39
C VAL A 182 6.68 5.83 1.12
N ALA A 183 7.57 6.79 1.33
CA ALA A 183 8.81 6.62 2.09
C ALA A 183 8.60 6.51 3.61
N LEU A 184 7.43 6.84 4.15
CA LEU A 184 7.17 6.68 5.59
C LEU A 184 7.35 5.22 6.01
N PRO A 185 7.77 4.96 7.25
CA PRO A 185 7.80 3.62 7.82
C PRO A 185 6.42 2.93 7.73
N ASN A 186 6.41 1.62 7.53
CA ASN A 186 5.17 0.85 7.54
C ASN A 186 4.46 0.97 8.89
N GLY A 187 3.16 1.22 8.89
CA GLY A 187 2.36 1.47 10.09
C GLY A 187 2.39 2.92 10.59
N LYS A 188 3.20 3.82 9.98
CA LYS A 188 3.23 5.24 10.36
C LYS A 188 2.00 5.97 9.85
N GLU A 189 1.39 6.78 10.71
CA GLU A 189 0.36 7.75 10.33
C GLU A 189 1.02 9.02 9.78
N GLY A 190 0.42 9.58 8.74
CA GLY A 190 0.89 10.80 8.11
C GLY A 190 -0.23 11.59 7.45
N THR A 191 -0.02 12.89 7.35
CA THR A 191 -0.87 13.80 6.55
C THR A 191 -0.15 14.10 5.25
N LEU A 192 -0.76 13.67 4.15
CA LEU A 192 -0.32 13.98 2.79
C LEU A 192 -0.98 15.28 2.35
N TYR A 193 -0.18 16.29 2.07
CA TYR A 193 -0.58 17.57 1.49
C TYR A 193 -0.29 17.55 -0.01
N LEU A 194 -1.30 17.78 -0.81
CA LEU A 194 -1.21 17.88 -2.26
C LEU A 194 -1.52 19.32 -2.68
N SER A 195 -0.49 20.07 -3.04
CA SER A 195 -0.65 21.40 -3.62
C SER A 195 -1.01 21.30 -5.11
N ASN A 196 -1.59 22.36 -5.68
CA ASN A 196 -1.99 22.37 -7.09
C ASN A 196 -0.82 22.11 -8.05
N ASP A 197 0.38 22.59 -7.71
CA ASP A 197 1.59 22.40 -8.51
C ASP A 197 2.13 20.97 -8.49
N MET A 198 1.69 20.12 -7.57
CA MET A 198 1.94 18.67 -7.61
C MET A 198 1.20 17.97 -8.73
N ASN A 199 0.17 18.60 -9.30
CA ASN A 199 -0.64 18.07 -10.39
C ASN A 199 -1.14 16.64 -10.12
N ALA A 200 -1.61 16.42 -8.90
CA ALA A 200 -2.11 15.12 -8.50
C ALA A 200 -3.41 14.77 -9.24
N ARG A 201 -3.45 13.60 -9.86
CA ARG A 201 -4.55 13.16 -10.73
C ARG A 201 -5.00 11.76 -10.34
N VAL A 202 -6.32 11.57 -10.35
CA VAL A 202 -6.91 10.25 -10.18
C VAL A 202 -6.70 9.43 -11.45
N THR A 203 -6.03 8.29 -11.33
CA THR A 203 -5.73 7.39 -12.45
C THR A 203 -6.75 6.27 -12.59
N TYR A 204 -7.33 5.79 -11.48
CA TYR A 204 -8.38 4.78 -11.48
C TYR A 204 -9.16 4.77 -10.17
N VAL A 205 -10.42 4.32 -10.21
CA VAL A 205 -11.27 4.13 -9.03
C VAL A 205 -12.03 2.82 -9.16
N HIS A 206 -12.04 2.03 -8.09
CA HIS A 206 -12.81 0.80 -8.00
C HIS A 206 -13.41 0.65 -6.58
N GLY A 207 -14.72 0.82 -6.46
CA GLY A 207 -15.39 0.84 -5.17
C GLY A 207 -14.84 1.93 -4.24
N SER A 208 -14.42 1.56 -3.05
CA SER A 208 -13.78 2.45 -2.06
C SER A 208 -12.25 2.57 -2.22
N THR A 209 -11.69 2.01 -3.29
CA THR A 209 -10.25 2.08 -3.59
C THR A 209 -10.02 3.07 -4.73
N ALA A 210 -9.11 4.03 -4.52
CA ALA A 210 -8.71 5.00 -5.53
C ALA A 210 -7.21 4.98 -5.74
N TYR A 211 -6.79 5.16 -6.98
CA TYR A 211 -5.39 5.25 -7.39
C TYR A 211 -5.13 6.67 -7.87
N LEU A 212 -4.05 7.25 -7.40
CA LEU A 212 -3.70 8.62 -7.63
C LEU A 212 -2.21 8.73 -7.97
N ARG A 213 -1.89 9.62 -8.92
CA ARG A 213 -0.51 9.96 -9.29
C ARG A 213 -0.28 11.44 -9.13
N ASP A 214 0.85 11.82 -8.53
CA ASP A 214 1.40 13.17 -8.60
C ASP A 214 2.71 13.18 -9.42
N LYS A 215 3.44 14.30 -9.40
CA LYS A 215 4.75 14.42 -10.09
C LYS A 215 5.84 13.49 -9.56
N THR A 216 5.66 12.94 -8.37
CA THR A 216 6.70 12.20 -7.64
C THR A 216 6.47 10.69 -7.63
N GLY A 217 5.24 10.25 -7.86
CA GLY A 217 4.89 8.85 -7.83
C GLY A 217 3.38 8.60 -7.76
N ALA A 218 3.02 7.36 -7.49
CA ALA A 218 1.63 6.95 -7.36
C ALA A 218 1.35 6.30 -5.99
N ILE A 219 0.09 6.34 -5.57
CA ILE A 219 -0.40 5.80 -4.31
C ILE A 219 -1.79 5.20 -4.48
N CYS A 220 -2.07 4.15 -3.72
CA CYS A 220 -3.39 3.55 -3.59
C CYS A 220 -4.02 3.98 -2.25
N PHE A 221 -5.18 4.60 -2.30
CA PHE A 221 -6.08 4.75 -1.15
C PHE A 221 -6.91 3.47 -1.05
N TYR A 222 -6.44 2.54 -0.25
CA TYR A 222 -6.93 1.18 -0.22
C TYR A 222 -8.13 1.04 0.72
N GLN A 223 -9.30 0.66 0.16
CA GLN A 223 -10.56 0.53 0.90
C GLN A 223 -10.83 1.75 1.80
N PHE A 224 -10.61 2.93 1.23
CA PHE A 224 -10.61 4.19 1.96
C PHE A 224 -12.00 4.85 1.85
N ASP A 225 -12.89 4.54 2.78
CA ASP A 225 -14.29 4.99 2.81
C ASP A 225 -14.47 6.47 3.20
N LYS A 226 -13.38 7.14 3.58
CA LYS A 226 -13.38 8.54 4.03
C LYS A 226 -12.83 9.52 2.98
N THR A 227 -12.57 9.06 1.77
CA THR A 227 -12.20 9.97 0.67
C THR A 227 -13.42 10.70 0.12
N PRO A 228 -13.26 11.90 -0.42
CA PRO A 228 -14.29 12.51 -1.24
C PRO A 228 -14.58 11.63 -2.48
N THR A 229 -15.75 11.81 -3.07
CA THR A 229 -16.06 11.16 -4.34
C THR A 229 -15.04 11.58 -5.38
N MET A 230 -14.34 10.60 -5.94
CA MET A 230 -13.31 10.79 -6.96
C MET A 230 -13.71 10.09 -8.23
N ALA A 231 -13.40 10.69 -9.36
CA ALA A 231 -13.56 10.09 -10.69
C ALA A 231 -12.21 10.07 -11.41
N TYR A 232 -12.10 9.19 -12.40
CA TYR A 232 -10.94 9.17 -13.28
C TYR A 232 -10.64 10.58 -13.80
N ASN A 233 -9.37 10.96 -13.74
CA ASN A 233 -8.83 12.20 -14.26
C ASN A 233 -9.16 13.47 -13.44
N ASP A 234 -9.84 13.34 -12.29
CA ASP A 234 -10.00 14.47 -11.38
C ASP A 234 -8.64 14.99 -10.92
N HIS A 235 -8.55 16.29 -10.84
CA HIS A 235 -7.42 16.97 -10.21
C HIS A 235 -7.66 17.01 -8.70
N VAL A 236 -6.67 16.59 -7.93
CA VAL A 236 -6.80 16.44 -6.48
C VAL A 236 -5.84 17.40 -5.77
N ALA A 237 -6.38 18.20 -4.87
CA ALA A 237 -5.61 19.10 -4.03
C ALA A 237 -6.17 19.15 -2.61
N GLY A 238 -5.35 19.55 -1.64
CA GLY A 238 -5.73 19.62 -0.23
C GLY A 238 -4.90 18.69 0.63
N TYR A 239 -5.48 18.17 1.71
CA TYR A 239 -4.79 17.21 2.55
C TYR A 239 -5.67 16.01 2.91
N ILE A 240 -5.00 14.89 3.19
CA ILE A 240 -5.61 13.68 3.69
C ILE A 240 -4.68 13.01 4.70
N THR A 241 -5.24 12.59 5.82
CA THR A 241 -4.54 11.87 6.86
C THR A 241 -4.87 10.39 6.78
N GLY A 242 -3.87 9.56 6.83
CA GLY A 242 -4.02 8.11 6.84
C GLY A 242 -2.77 7.41 7.31
N LYS A 243 -2.84 6.10 7.36
CA LYS A 243 -1.74 5.23 7.77
C LYS A 243 -1.09 4.59 6.55
N LYS A 244 0.24 4.70 6.44
CA LYS A 244 0.99 3.95 5.44
C LYS A 244 1.01 2.48 5.82
N MET A 245 0.57 1.63 4.92
CA MET A 245 0.59 0.18 5.04
C MET A 245 1.19 -0.44 3.77
N MET A 246 1.35 -1.76 3.78
CA MET A 246 1.76 -2.52 2.61
C MET A 246 0.67 -3.56 2.27
N VAL A 247 0.37 -3.69 0.98
CA VAL A 247 -0.34 -4.85 0.42
C VAL A 247 0.69 -5.58 -0.46
N GLY A 248 1.19 -6.71 0.03
CA GLY A 248 2.39 -7.30 -0.56
C GLY A 248 3.54 -6.30 -0.55
N ASN A 249 4.09 -6.03 -1.74
CA ASN A 249 5.17 -5.07 -1.95
C ASN A 249 4.65 -3.64 -2.26
N MET A 250 3.34 -3.46 -2.45
CA MET A 250 2.76 -2.17 -2.82
C MET A 250 2.45 -1.33 -1.59
N PRO A 251 2.98 -0.09 -1.50
CA PRO A 251 2.61 0.84 -0.44
C PRO A 251 1.20 1.39 -0.68
N VAL A 252 0.41 1.44 0.39
CA VAL A 252 -0.96 1.96 0.37
C VAL A 252 -1.20 2.92 1.53
N MET A 253 -2.17 3.80 1.37
CA MET A 253 -2.76 4.56 2.47
C MET A 253 -4.07 3.89 2.89
N VAL A 254 -4.25 3.66 4.18
CA VAL A 254 -5.51 3.18 4.76
C VAL A 254 -6.09 4.19 5.72
N ALA A 255 -7.43 4.23 5.83
CA ALA A 255 -8.09 5.09 6.80
C ALA A 255 -7.89 4.59 8.23
N THR A 256 -7.88 5.51 9.19
CA THR A 256 -7.85 5.24 10.62
C THR A 256 -8.94 6.05 11.33
N ASP A 257 -9.10 5.88 12.64
CA ASP A 257 -9.98 6.71 13.47
C ASP A 257 -9.56 8.20 13.47
N LYS A 258 -8.27 8.48 13.25
CA LYS A 258 -7.71 9.84 13.12
C LYS A 258 -7.76 10.40 11.70
N THR A 259 -8.32 9.66 10.75
CA THR A 259 -8.40 10.13 9.37
C THR A 259 -9.23 11.40 9.30
N ASN A 260 -8.60 12.44 8.78
CA ASN A 260 -9.20 13.73 8.49
C ASN A 260 -8.79 14.15 7.07
N THR A 261 -9.71 14.75 6.34
CA THR A 261 -9.46 15.14 4.97
C THR A 261 -10.18 16.45 4.62
N ASN A 262 -9.48 17.33 3.92
CA ASN A 262 -10.08 18.38 3.10
C ASN A 262 -9.64 18.20 1.64
N LEU A 263 -9.32 17.00 1.25
CA LEU A 263 -8.95 16.69 -0.12
C LEU A 263 -10.12 17.00 -1.04
N LEU A 264 -9.87 17.86 -2.02
CA LEU A 264 -10.85 18.25 -3.03
C LEU A 264 -10.52 17.54 -4.33
N ALA A 265 -11.48 16.78 -4.84
CA ALA A 265 -11.44 16.24 -6.19
C ALA A 265 -12.21 17.19 -7.10
N ILE A 266 -11.52 17.81 -8.04
CA ILE A 266 -12.07 18.79 -8.97
C ILE A 266 -12.11 18.16 -10.35
N ALA A 267 -13.29 18.19 -10.97
CA ALA A 267 -13.46 17.69 -12.32
C ALA A 267 -12.51 18.44 -13.28
N LYS A 268 -11.84 17.69 -14.13
CA LYS A 268 -10.90 18.23 -15.11
C LYS A 268 -11.59 19.16 -16.11
N PRO A 269 -11.02 20.35 -16.42
CA PRO A 269 -11.48 21.16 -17.53
C PRO A 269 -11.46 20.39 -18.86
N VAL A 270 -12.47 20.63 -19.74
CA VAL A 270 -12.61 19.91 -21.03
C VAL A 270 -11.38 20.11 -21.92
N THR A 271 -10.67 21.23 -21.79
CA THR A 271 -9.49 21.57 -22.59
C THR A 271 -8.20 20.91 -22.11
N GLU A 272 -8.20 20.31 -20.93
CA GLU A 272 -7.01 19.67 -20.37
C GLU A 272 -6.87 18.22 -20.88
N LEU A 273 -5.63 17.81 -21.16
CA LEU A 273 -5.34 16.45 -21.62
C LEU A 273 -5.69 15.40 -20.55
N ASN A 274 -6.19 14.26 -20.97
CA ASN A 274 -6.44 13.11 -20.09
C ASN A 274 -5.12 12.57 -19.52
N VAL A 275 -5.18 12.09 -18.30
CA VAL A 275 -4.08 11.32 -17.72
C VAL A 275 -3.93 10.01 -18.51
N GLU A 276 -2.72 9.70 -18.92
CA GLU A 276 -2.40 8.50 -19.70
C GLU A 276 -1.58 7.52 -18.84
N PRO A 277 -1.58 6.21 -19.16
CA PRO A 277 -0.72 5.26 -18.48
C PRO A 277 0.75 5.58 -18.74
N THR A 278 1.60 5.39 -17.73
CA THR A 278 3.05 5.48 -17.85
C THR A 278 3.58 4.27 -18.58
N VAL A 279 4.36 4.44 -19.64
CA VAL A 279 5.02 3.31 -20.32
C VAL A 279 6.25 2.89 -19.54
N ILE A 280 6.27 1.65 -19.10
CA ILE A 280 7.38 1.08 -18.30
C ILE A 280 7.87 -0.26 -18.87
N LYS A 281 8.98 -0.75 -18.35
CA LYS A 281 9.45 -2.13 -18.50
C LYS A 281 9.16 -2.93 -17.22
N ALA A 282 8.97 -4.25 -17.35
CA ALA A 282 8.72 -5.11 -16.19
C ALA A 282 9.82 -5.01 -15.12
N ALA A 283 11.09 -4.82 -15.52
CA ALA A 283 12.21 -4.59 -14.61
C ALA A 283 12.09 -3.30 -13.76
N GLU A 284 11.24 -2.36 -14.13
CA GLU A 284 11.04 -1.09 -13.43
C GLU A 284 9.87 -1.12 -12.45
N TRP A 285 9.20 -2.27 -12.31
CA TRP A 285 7.96 -2.45 -11.55
C TRP A 285 7.97 -1.80 -10.16
N SER A 286 9.02 -2.04 -9.40
CA SER A 286 9.14 -1.57 -8.02
C SER A 286 9.08 -0.05 -7.84
N LYS A 287 9.32 0.70 -8.92
CA LYS A 287 9.26 2.18 -8.94
C LYS A 287 7.84 2.70 -9.26
N HIS A 288 6.93 1.82 -9.68
CA HIS A 288 5.63 2.17 -10.24
C HIS A 288 4.44 1.52 -9.53
N TYR A 289 4.64 1.00 -8.31
CA TYR A 289 3.51 0.47 -7.55
C TYR A 289 2.37 1.49 -7.43
N ALA A 290 1.15 1.00 -7.54
CA ALA A 290 -0.10 1.77 -7.55
C ALA A 290 -0.25 2.73 -8.75
N ASP A 291 0.70 2.75 -9.69
CA ASP A 291 0.58 3.57 -10.90
C ASP A 291 -0.20 2.86 -12.01
N TRP A 292 -0.88 3.65 -12.83
CA TRP A 292 -1.45 3.16 -14.07
C TRP A 292 -0.37 3.11 -15.14
N VAL A 293 -0.04 1.92 -15.60
CA VAL A 293 1.10 1.68 -16.48
C VAL A 293 0.69 0.94 -17.75
N THR A 294 1.52 1.06 -18.76
CA THR A 294 1.50 0.21 -19.97
C THR A 294 2.84 -0.48 -20.12
N ILE A 295 2.82 -1.81 -20.23
CA ILE A 295 3.97 -2.63 -20.57
C ILE A 295 3.81 -3.08 -22.02
N LYS A 296 4.77 -2.72 -22.88
CA LYS A 296 4.73 -2.99 -24.30
C LYS A 296 5.40 -4.31 -24.66
N ASP A 297 4.93 -4.91 -25.75
CA ASP A 297 5.55 -6.08 -26.38
C ASP A 297 5.63 -7.30 -25.46
N VAL A 298 4.68 -7.44 -24.52
CA VAL A 298 4.61 -8.59 -23.62
C VAL A 298 4.25 -9.85 -24.39
N LYS A 299 5.18 -10.77 -24.55
CA LYS A 299 4.95 -12.08 -25.15
C LYS A 299 4.37 -13.02 -24.12
N MET A 300 3.12 -13.42 -24.33
CA MET A 300 2.42 -14.30 -23.40
C MET A 300 3.00 -15.71 -23.42
N GLN A 301 3.17 -16.29 -22.25
CA GLN A 301 3.50 -17.70 -22.03
C GLN A 301 2.23 -18.53 -21.87
N ASP A 302 1.25 -17.96 -21.17
CA ASP A 302 -0.10 -18.50 -20.99
C ASP A 302 -1.12 -17.35 -20.89
N ALA A 303 -2.34 -17.61 -20.44
CA ALA A 303 -3.41 -16.63 -20.33
C ALA A 303 -3.16 -15.53 -19.25
N ASN A 304 -2.24 -15.77 -18.30
CA ASN A 304 -2.05 -14.90 -17.14
C ASN A 304 -0.60 -14.46 -16.95
N MET A 305 0.34 -14.99 -17.71
CA MET A 305 1.75 -14.67 -17.57
C MET A 305 2.42 -14.45 -18.92
N GLY A 306 3.21 -13.39 -19.00
CA GLY A 306 4.04 -13.06 -20.15
C GLY A 306 5.39 -12.50 -19.74
N ASN A 307 6.19 -12.09 -20.72
CA ASN A 307 7.51 -11.50 -20.52
C ASN A 307 7.76 -10.42 -21.58
N ASP A 308 8.24 -9.24 -21.17
CA ASP A 308 8.53 -8.11 -22.06
C ASP A 308 10.01 -8.04 -22.52
N GLY A 309 10.77 -9.11 -22.25
CA GLY A 309 12.20 -9.17 -22.49
C GLY A 309 13.06 -8.63 -21.33
N THR A 310 12.48 -8.00 -20.33
CA THR A 310 13.18 -7.48 -19.13
C THR A 310 12.73 -8.16 -17.85
N GLY A 311 11.53 -8.73 -17.82
CA GLY A 311 10.97 -9.42 -16.67
C GLY A 311 9.64 -10.08 -16.97
N ASN A 312 9.16 -10.89 -16.03
CA ASN A 312 7.85 -11.51 -16.09
C ASN A 312 6.75 -10.49 -15.75
N VAL A 313 5.60 -10.64 -16.38
CA VAL A 313 4.39 -9.84 -16.16
C VAL A 313 3.26 -10.79 -15.83
N ASN A 314 2.84 -10.85 -14.57
CA ASN A 314 1.63 -11.54 -14.18
C ASN A 314 0.44 -10.62 -14.46
N VAL A 315 -0.58 -11.15 -15.13
CA VAL A 315 -1.75 -10.37 -15.58
C VAL A 315 -2.98 -10.88 -14.87
N ALA A 316 -3.76 -9.98 -14.29
CA ALA A 316 -4.99 -10.33 -13.61
C ALA A 316 -6.14 -9.38 -13.96
N ASN A 317 -7.34 -9.90 -13.90
CA ASN A 317 -8.58 -9.14 -14.04
C ASN A 317 -9.18 -8.84 -12.64
N THR A 318 -8.39 -8.25 -11.77
CA THR A 318 -8.74 -7.96 -10.36
C THR A 318 -9.98 -7.07 -10.25
N PHE A 319 -10.22 -6.23 -11.25
CA PHE A 319 -11.35 -5.29 -11.26
C PHE A 319 -12.60 -5.83 -11.98
N ASN A 320 -12.62 -7.12 -12.32
CA ASN A 320 -13.76 -7.81 -12.95
C ASN A 320 -14.26 -7.13 -14.24
N ILE A 321 -13.35 -6.73 -15.11
CA ILE A 321 -13.68 -6.15 -16.41
C ILE A 321 -14.32 -7.24 -17.29
N THR A 322 -15.52 -6.97 -17.80
CA THR A 322 -16.32 -7.96 -18.53
C THR A 322 -16.04 -8.02 -20.05
N ARG A 323 -15.33 -7.03 -20.59
CA ARG A 323 -15.06 -6.89 -22.03
C ARG A 323 -13.56 -6.76 -22.28
N ILE A 324 -12.84 -7.84 -22.03
CA ILE A 324 -11.43 -7.95 -22.39
C ILE A 324 -11.22 -9.17 -23.30
N ASP A 325 -10.35 -9.02 -24.28
CA ASP A 325 -9.95 -10.13 -25.13
C ASP A 325 -9.12 -11.13 -24.33
N ALA A 326 -9.25 -12.42 -24.68
CA ALA A 326 -8.42 -13.44 -24.09
C ALA A 326 -6.96 -13.28 -24.55
N LEU A 327 -6.02 -13.45 -23.63
CA LEU A 327 -4.60 -13.46 -23.93
C LEU A 327 -4.20 -14.85 -24.44
N GLU A 328 -3.66 -14.89 -25.64
CA GLU A 328 -3.25 -16.13 -26.32
C GLU A 328 -1.75 -16.37 -26.13
N ALA A 329 -1.38 -17.59 -25.76
CA ALA A 329 0.03 -17.98 -25.64
C ALA A 329 0.79 -17.72 -26.96
N SER A 330 2.05 -17.33 -26.84
CA SER A 330 2.97 -16.97 -27.94
C SER A 330 2.60 -15.71 -28.73
N CYS A 331 1.47 -15.05 -28.46
CA CYS A 331 1.17 -13.73 -28.98
C CYS A 331 1.79 -12.62 -28.14
N ALA A 332 2.08 -11.48 -28.76
CA ALA A 332 2.57 -10.28 -28.08
C ALA A 332 1.46 -9.24 -27.92
N TYR A 333 1.45 -8.56 -26.76
CA TYR A 333 0.45 -7.55 -26.43
C TYR A 333 1.10 -6.33 -25.78
N ASN A 334 0.49 -5.17 -25.96
CA ASN A 334 0.66 -4.05 -25.04
C ASN A 334 -0.43 -4.18 -23.98
N LEU A 335 -0.05 -4.22 -22.74
CA LEU A 335 -0.92 -4.45 -21.59
C LEU A 335 -0.97 -3.21 -20.72
N SER A 336 -2.17 -2.74 -20.38
CA SER A 336 -2.37 -1.57 -19.52
C SER A 336 -3.18 -1.93 -18.28
N GLY A 337 -2.69 -1.49 -17.12
CA GLY A 337 -3.30 -1.77 -15.84
C GLY A 337 -2.63 -1.04 -14.69
N ILE A 338 -3.09 -1.27 -13.48
CA ILE A 338 -2.41 -0.82 -12.27
C ILE A 338 -1.26 -1.78 -11.96
N ALA A 339 -0.08 -1.23 -11.74
CA ALA A 339 1.06 -1.97 -11.20
C ALA A 339 0.79 -2.29 -9.74
N ASN A 340 0.21 -3.45 -9.49
CA ASN A 340 -0.32 -3.90 -8.20
C ASN A 340 0.58 -4.97 -7.58
N ALA A 341 0.27 -5.38 -6.36
CA ALA A 341 0.84 -6.55 -5.72
C ALA A 341 -0.26 -7.33 -4.99
N THR A 342 -0.17 -8.66 -5.00
CA THR A 342 -1.02 -9.50 -4.18
C THR A 342 -0.59 -9.44 -2.71
N THR A 343 -1.45 -9.87 -1.82
CA THR A 343 -1.11 -9.98 -0.38
C THR A 343 0.06 -10.92 -0.10
N ASN A 344 0.35 -11.84 -1.02
CA ASN A 344 1.49 -12.76 -0.94
C ASN A 344 2.78 -12.18 -1.55
N GLY A 345 2.77 -10.90 -1.94
CA GLY A 345 3.95 -10.20 -2.47
C GLY A 345 4.28 -10.53 -3.93
N VAL A 346 3.33 -11.09 -4.69
CA VAL A 346 3.49 -11.30 -6.13
C VAL A 346 3.07 -10.03 -6.87
N ASP A 347 3.95 -9.50 -7.70
CA ASP A 347 3.68 -8.37 -8.56
C ASP A 347 2.68 -8.76 -9.65
N GLU A 348 1.66 -7.92 -9.89
CA GLU A 348 0.52 -8.22 -10.74
C GLU A 348 0.04 -6.98 -11.50
N LEU A 349 -0.06 -7.07 -12.82
CA LEU A 349 -0.73 -6.06 -13.63
C LEU A 349 -2.24 -6.29 -13.56
N SER A 350 -2.91 -5.52 -12.70
CA SER A 350 -4.36 -5.51 -12.60
C SER A 350 -4.93 -4.68 -13.75
N LEU A 351 -5.49 -5.36 -14.77
CA LEU A 351 -5.97 -4.71 -15.99
C LEU A 351 -6.99 -3.61 -15.68
N VAL A 352 -6.89 -2.48 -16.40
CA VAL A 352 -7.79 -1.32 -16.30
C VAL A 352 -8.39 -1.01 -17.65
N TYR A 353 -9.71 -0.88 -17.71
CA TYR A 353 -10.42 -0.46 -18.90
C TYR A 353 -11.26 0.78 -18.63
N ASN A 354 -10.97 1.85 -19.34
CA ASN A 354 -11.78 3.04 -19.34
C ASN A 354 -12.57 3.16 -20.65
N GLU A 355 -13.73 2.47 -20.70
CA GLU A 355 -14.57 2.41 -21.88
C GLU A 355 -15.03 3.80 -22.36
N ALA A 356 -15.32 4.71 -21.42
CA ALA A 356 -15.73 6.06 -21.75
C ALA A 356 -14.67 6.81 -22.57
N LEU A 357 -13.39 6.67 -22.17
CA LEU A 357 -12.28 7.30 -22.87
C LEU A 357 -11.96 6.62 -24.20
N ALA A 358 -12.03 5.30 -24.24
CA ALA A 358 -11.79 4.55 -25.47
C ALA A 358 -12.81 4.89 -26.58
N ARG A 359 -13.97 5.46 -26.21
CA ARG A 359 -15.07 5.82 -27.13
C ARG A 359 -15.38 7.30 -27.21
N GLN A 360 -14.81 8.13 -26.32
CA GLN A 360 -15.14 9.55 -26.22
C GLN A 360 -14.74 10.30 -27.49
N GLY A 361 -15.70 11.01 -28.11
CA GLY A 361 -15.45 11.85 -29.29
C GLY A 361 -15.05 11.08 -30.54
N ASN A 362 -15.37 9.79 -30.66
CA ASN A 362 -14.97 8.93 -31.75
C ASN A 362 -13.44 9.02 -32.05
N PRO A 363 -12.61 8.69 -31.07
CA PRO A 363 -11.17 8.89 -31.15
C PRO A 363 -10.57 8.08 -32.31
N SER A 364 -9.43 8.51 -32.85
CA SER A 364 -8.66 7.67 -33.76
C SER A 364 -8.30 6.35 -33.11
N ALA A 365 -8.10 5.29 -33.88
CA ALA A 365 -7.75 3.97 -33.37
C ALA A 365 -6.50 4.01 -32.44
N ASP A 366 -5.53 4.88 -32.75
CA ASP A 366 -4.30 5.04 -31.97
C ASP A 366 -4.56 5.71 -30.60
N VAL A 367 -5.52 6.64 -30.53
CA VAL A 367 -5.92 7.27 -29.26
C VAL A 367 -6.75 6.31 -28.43
N ALA A 368 -7.71 5.60 -29.04
CA ALA A 368 -8.51 4.59 -28.35
C ALA A 368 -7.65 3.47 -27.77
N ALA A 369 -6.63 3.04 -28.49
CA ALA A 369 -5.71 1.97 -28.07
C ALA A 369 -4.95 2.28 -26.75
N LYS A 370 -4.72 3.56 -26.44
CA LYS A 370 -4.06 3.97 -25.19
C LYS A 370 -4.89 3.63 -23.95
N PHE A 371 -6.19 3.54 -24.08
CA PHE A 371 -7.14 3.32 -22.99
C PHE A 371 -7.69 1.89 -22.94
N LEU A 372 -7.22 1.02 -23.85
CA LEU A 372 -7.55 -0.40 -23.83
C LEU A 372 -6.62 -1.15 -22.88
N PRO A 373 -7.15 -2.10 -22.08
CA PRO A 373 -6.33 -2.92 -21.18
C PRO A 373 -5.40 -3.87 -21.95
N ILE A 374 -5.82 -4.29 -23.15
CA ILE A 374 -5.11 -5.24 -24.00
C ILE A 374 -5.12 -4.72 -25.44
N SER A 375 -3.95 -4.66 -26.05
CA SER A 375 -3.80 -4.34 -27.47
C SER A 375 -2.82 -5.33 -28.10
N LYS A 376 -3.30 -6.19 -28.99
CA LYS A 376 -2.47 -7.21 -29.65
C LYS A 376 -1.44 -6.53 -30.55
N VAL A 377 -0.18 -6.88 -30.37
CA VAL A 377 0.91 -6.40 -31.21
C VAL A 377 0.91 -7.22 -32.49
N THR A 378 0.52 -6.61 -33.59
CA THR A 378 0.62 -7.24 -34.89
C THR A 378 2.05 -7.12 -35.41
N THR A 379 2.87 -8.13 -35.12
CA THR A 379 4.19 -8.30 -35.75
C THR A 379 3.95 -8.88 -37.16
N GLY A 380 3.65 -8.05 -38.09
CA GLY A 380 3.45 -8.56 -39.43
C GLY A 380 2.70 -7.60 -40.32
N ILE A 381 2.84 -7.86 -41.56
CA ILE A 381 2.16 -7.18 -42.65
C ILE A 381 0.69 -7.54 -42.54
N GLY A 382 -0.15 -6.61 -42.05
CA GLY A 382 -1.60 -6.81 -41.96
C GLY A 382 -2.17 -7.11 -43.37
N ALA A 383 -3.09 -8.06 -43.43
CA ALA A 383 -3.84 -8.28 -44.68
C ALA A 383 -4.61 -7.00 -45.03
N LEU A 384 -4.49 -6.52 -46.26
CA LEU A 384 -5.21 -5.34 -46.73
C LEU A 384 -6.70 -5.69 -46.87
N VAL A 385 -7.53 -5.24 -45.91
CA VAL A 385 -8.99 -5.25 -46.10
C VAL A 385 -9.36 -3.98 -46.87
N TYR A 386 -9.52 -4.10 -48.18
CA TYR A 386 -9.92 -3.00 -49.02
C TYR A 386 -11.43 -2.75 -48.90
N ASN A 387 -11.80 -1.62 -48.31
CA ASN A 387 -13.20 -1.16 -48.38
C ASN A 387 -13.39 -0.32 -49.64
N LYS A 388 -14.28 -0.79 -50.52
CA LYS A 388 -14.53 -0.22 -51.87
C LYS A 388 -14.94 1.26 -51.87
N GLN A 389 -15.22 1.86 -50.72
CA GLN A 389 -15.64 3.27 -50.54
C GLN A 389 -14.52 4.25 -50.26
N SER A 390 -13.29 3.81 -49.98
CA SER A 390 -12.17 4.73 -49.76
C SER A 390 -11.36 4.95 -51.04
N HIS A 391 -11.15 6.21 -51.41
CA HIS A 391 -10.28 6.61 -52.55
C HIS A 391 -8.79 6.49 -52.16
N ALA A 392 -8.42 5.46 -51.45
CA ALA A 392 -7.08 5.28 -50.92
C ALA A 392 -6.08 4.90 -52.03
N ILE A 393 -4.95 5.57 -52.04
CA ILE A 393 -3.87 5.33 -53.02
C ILE A 393 -2.98 4.20 -52.50
N ILE A 394 -2.87 3.14 -53.32
CA ILE A 394 -2.04 1.96 -53.00
C ILE A 394 -0.82 1.99 -53.92
N TYR A 395 0.35 1.72 -53.36
CA TYR A 395 1.61 1.60 -54.08
C TYR A 395 2.18 0.18 -53.97
N ASP A 396 2.82 -0.31 -55.01
CA ASP A 396 3.66 -1.49 -54.93
C ASP A 396 5.01 -1.16 -54.26
N ILE A 397 5.85 -2.15 -54.03
CA ILE A 397 7.15 -1.98 -53.38
C ILE A 397 8.14 -1.12 -54.19
N THR A 398 7.87 -0.87 -55.47
CA THR A 398 8.66 0.01 -56.34
C THR A 398 8.16 1.45 -56.31
N GLY A 399 7.11 1.76 -55.54
CA GLY A 399 6.51 3.09 -55.44
C GLY A 399 5.49 3.39 -56.56
N ARG A 400 5.16 2.43 -57.39
CA ARG A 400 4.18 2.61 -58.47
C ARG A 400 2.76 2.46 -57.92
N ARG A 401 1.87 3.39 -58.29
CA ARG A 401 0.45 3.35 -57.90
C ARG A 401 -0.24 2.15 -58.58
N VAL A 402 -0.97 1.37 -57.75
CA VAL A 402 -1.69 0.17 -58.16
C VAL A 402 -3.18 0.34 -57.87
N SER A 403 -4.02 0.03 -58.85
CA SER A 403 -5.47 -0.05 -58.65
C SER A 403 -5.79 -1.31 -57.83
N PRO A 404 -6.71 -1.24 -56.84
CA PRO A 404 -7.10 -2.38 -56.01
C PRO A 404 -7.53 -3.61 -56.82
N GLU A 405 -8.15 -3.38 -57.97
CA GLU A 405 -8.64 -4.42 -58.85
C GLU A 405 -7.53 -5.17 -59.60
N LYS A 406 -6.34 -4.53 -59.72
CA LYS A 406 -5.14 -5.08 -60.38
C LYS A 406 -4.09 -5.62 -59.41
N MET A 407 -4.40 -5.66 -58.12
CA MET A 407 -3.47 -6.21 -57.11
C MET A 407 -3.39 -7.73 -57.25
N SER A 408 -2.21 -8.25 -57.55
CA SER A 408 -1.85 -9.67 -57.45
C SER A 408 -1.31 -10.01 -56.04
N LYS A 409 -0.97 -11.27 -55.81
CA LYS A 409 -0.24 -11.62 -54.58
C LYS A 409 1.09 -10.86 -54.52
N GLY A 410 1.30 -10.09 -53.49
CA GLY A 410 2.49 -9.26 -53.37
C GLY A 410 2.45 -8.31 -52.18
N ILE A 411 3.47 -7.47 -52.08
CA ILE A 411 3.63 -6.47 -51.01
C ILE A 411 3.23 -5.10 -51.56
N TYR A 412 2.41 -4.39 -50.81
CA TYR A 412 1.88 -3.08 -51.15
C TYR A 412 2.05 -2.09 -49.99
N ILE A 413 2.06 -0.80 -50.30
CA ILE A 413 2.09 0.29 -49.34
C ILE A 413 0.76 1.06 -49.45
N PHE A 414 0.10 1.20 -48.31
CA PHE A 414 -1.16 1.90 -48.16
C PHE A 414 -1.13 2.76 -46.89
N ASN A 415 -1.40 4.06 -47.01
CA ASN A 415 -1.31 5.02 -45.92
C ASN A 415 0.03 4.92 -45.13
N GLY A 416 1.15 4.75 -45.84
CA GLY A 416 2.48 4.63 -45.21
C GLY A 416 2.76 3.29 -44.54
N LYS A 417 1.82 2.35 -44.52
CA LYS A 417 1.98 1.01 -43.95
C LYS A 417 2.13 -0.06 -45.04
N LYS A 418 2.89 -1.09 -44.72
CA LYS A 418 3.17 -2.22 -45.60
C LYS A 418 2.12 -3.31 -45.43
N TYR A 419 1.58 -3.83 -46.55
CA TYR A 419 0.55 -4.87 -46.59
C TYR A 419 0.96 -6.01 -47.54
N ILE A 420 0.46 -7.21 -47.29
CA ILE A 420 0.54 -8.37 -48.22
C ILE A 420 -0.86 -8.69 -48.71
N LYS A 421 -0.98 -8.94 -50.02
CA LYS A 421 -2.19 -9.52 -50.62
C LYS A 421 -1.95 -10.97 -50.97
#